data_fe922ae89ad33641bae50e4f9751fcd8
#
_entry.id   fe922ae89ad33641bae50e4f9751fcd8
#
_cell.length_a   1.000
_cell.length_b   1.000
_cell.length_c   1.000
_cell.angle_alpha   90.00
_cell.angle_beta   90.00
_cell.angle_gamma   90.00
#
_symmetry.space_group_name_H-M   'P 1'
#
loop_
_entity.id
_entity.type
_entity.pdbx_description
1 polymer ?
#
loop_
_entity_poly.entity_id
_entity_poly.type
_entity_poly.pdbx_seq_one_letter_code
_entity_poly.pdbx_strand_id
1 'polypeptide(L)'
;MKMNKSVLQRGITFILCICILFSVCPVYAFAAENQTEKVVRIGVPDDTYDKINENGKRSGYGYEYLQKIAGYTGWKYEYVDCTWENCFDKLKNDEMDIIEGISYTEERAENMLFSGIPMGDERYCVYAKPDHTDSLSSDTASFNGKKIGVLMDYLPEMVLNEWETKYNLHTQHVNVSNNEDALKKIADGEIDGFVSLEDSRLGGYGMAALTNIGSSKIYFAIGQSHSDLKTELDNAMRRITDDDPYYADELHKQFLSVDSVYFLTGEEQKWLSEHGAIKIGYLINDGGVSTLDTETGKVSGLIMDYTQLAQNCLEGQTLKFDLKGYDSQENMQKALHDGKIDMIFHVMQNTNAAEDLGYDLTDTVWKYNMAAVTVKKSFDENAEN
;
A
#
# COMPACT_ATOMS: atom_id res chain seq x y z
N MET A 1 3.31 -46.19 63.61
CA MET A 1 2.10 -45.97 62.76
C MET A 1 2.14 -47.00 61.62
N LYS A 2 1.34 -48.07 61.71
CA LYS A 2 1.34 -49.15 60.68
C LYS A 2 0.46 -48.70 59.51
N MET A 3 1.04 -48.43 58.40
CA MET A 3 0.36 -48.09 57.17
C MET A 3 -0.48 -49.27 56.68
N ASN A 4 -1.75 -49.05 56.40
CA ASN A 4 -2.72 -50.10 56.03
C ASN A 4 -2.37 -50.68 54.63
N LYS A 5 -2.11 -51.99 54.57
CA LYS A 5 -1.71 -52.68 53.32
C LYS A 5 -2.62 -52.44 52.13
N SER A 6 -3.91 -52.17 52.36
CA SER A 6 -4.88 -51.88 51.30
C SER A 6 -4.68 -50.52 50.67
N VAL A 7 -4.19 -49.52 51.41
CA VAL A 7 -3.89 -48.18 50.84
C VAL A 7 -2.59 -48.21 50.01
N LEU A 8 -1.60 -48.99 50.47
CA LEU A 8 -0.35 -49.18 49.74
C LEU A 8 -0.60 -49.91 48.39
N GLN A 9 -1.44 -50.96 48.40
CA GLN A 9 -1.81 -51.70 47.17
C GLN A 9 -2.57 -50.83 46.17
N ARG A 10 -3.51 -49.99 46.63
CA ARG A 10 -4.25 -49.05 45.77
C ARG A 10 -3.34 -47.97 45.19
N GLY A 11 -2.37 -47.47 45.93
CA GLY A 11 -1.38 -46.49 45.46
C GLY A 11 -0.46 -47.10 44.37
N ILE A 12 0.01 -48.34 44.58
CA ILE A 12 0.86 -49.05 43.59
C ILE A 12 0.07 -49.35 42.29
N THR A 13 -1.20 -49.77 42.39
CA THR A 13 -2.05 -50.01 41.23
C THR A 13 -2.35 -48.73 40.44
N PHE A 14 -2.55 -47.60 41.12
CA PHE A 14 -2.78 -46.30 40.48
C PHE A 14 -1.54 -45.79 39.74
N ILE A 15 -0.34 -45.95 40.33
CA ILE A 15 0.94 -45.60 39.69
C ILE A 15 1.21 -46.49 38.47
N LEU A 16 0.95 -47.82 38.57
CA LEU A 16 1.10 -48.74 37.45
C LEU A 16 0.12 -48.41 36.30
N CYS A 17 -1.12 -48.02 36.58
CA CYS A 17 -2.09 -47.60 35.55
C CYS A 17 -1.65 -46.30 34.87
N ILE A 18 -1.07 -45.34 35.59
CA ILE A 18 -0.52 -44.10 34.98
C ILE A 18 0.68 -44.41 34.08
N CYS A 19 1.57 -45.31 34.49
CA CYS A 19 2.72 -45.71 33.65
C CYS A 19 2.31 -46.44 32.38
N ILE A 20 1.22 -47.26 32.41
CA ILE A 20 0.69 -47.94 31.23
C ILE A 20 -0.03 -46.95 30.28
N LEU A 21 -0.67 -45.92 30.79
CA LEU A 21 -1.28 -44.87 29.98
C LEU A 21 -0.25 -44.00 29.23
N PHE A 22 0.94 -43.79 29.80
CA PHE A 22 2.04 -43.10 29.12
C PHE A 22 2.81 -43.98 28.12
N SER A 23 2.75 -45.33 28.24
CA SER A 23 3.43 -46.24 27.30
C SER A 23 2.61 -46.60 26.04
N VAL A 24 1.33 -46.16 25.97
CA VAL A 24 0.45 -46.38 24.79
C VAL A 24 0.24 -45.09 23.98
N CYS A 25 0.76 -43.97 24.40
CA CYS A 25 0.87 -42.82 23.50
C CYS A 25 1.96 -43.16 22.47
N PRO A 26 1.63 -43.31 21.15
CA PRO A 26 2.66 -43.30 20.15
C PRO A 26 3.32 -41.93 20.27
N VAL A 27 4.53 -41.87 20.76
CA VAL A 27 5.43 -40.76 20.53
C VAL A 27 5.59 -40.73 19.02
N TYR A 28 4.76 -39.97 18.31
CA TYR A 28 5.15 -39.49 17.01
C TYR A 28 6.41 -38.67 17.29
N ALA A 29 7.56 -39.32 17.27
CA ALA A 29 8.78 -38.67 16.96
C ALA A 29 8.51 -38.05 15.58
N PHE A 30 8.10 -36.80 15.53
CA PHE A 30 8.40 -35.97 14.39
C PHE A 30 9.92 -36.12 14.27
N ALA A 31 10.35 -36.97 13.34
CA ALA A 31 11.67 -36.84 12.79
C ALA A 31 11.68 -35.39 12.31
N ALA A 32 12.31 -34.51 13.07
CA ALA A 32 12.82 -33.29 12.52
C ALA A 32 13.77 -33.77 11.42
N GLU A 33 13.24 -33.88 10.21
CA GLU A 33 14.06 -33.91 9.02
C GLU A 33 15.01 -32.74 9.28
N ASN A 34 16.31 -33.03 9.33
CA ASN A 34 17.32 -31.97 9.34
C ASN A 34 17.14 -31.26 7.99
N GLN A 35 16.14 -30.37 7.91
CA GLN A 35 16.11 -29.38 6.87
C GLN A 35 17.36 -28.54 7.13
N THR A 36 18.37 -28.77 6.33
CA THR A 36 19.51 -27.86 6.22
C THR A 36 18.88 -26.48 6.04
N GLU A 37 19.08 -25.59 7.02
CA GLU A 37 18.55 -24.23 6.96
C GLU A 37 18.96 -23.63 5.62
N LYS A 38 17.97 -23.29 4.77
CA LYS A 38 18.23 -22.71 3.46
C LYS A 38 18.60 -21.27 3.66
N VAL A 39 19.85 -20.91 3.34
CA VAL A 39 20.33 -19.55 3.37
C VAL A 39 20.05 -18.92 2.02
N VAL A 40 19.40 -17.75 2.01
CA VAL A 40 19.07 -16.98 0.81
C VAL A 40 19.77 -15.62 0.90
N ARG A 41 20.52 -15.27 -0.13
CA ARG A 41 21.30 -14.04 -0.21
C ARG A 41 20.45 -12.91 -0.79
N ILE A 42 20.22 -11.87 0.00
CA ILE A 42 19.37 -10.72 -0.34
C ILE A 42 20.25 -9.54 -0.70
N GLY A 43 20.10 -9.01 -1.92
CA GLY A 43 20.76 -7.79 -2.37
C GLY A 43 20.02 -6.55 -1.87
N VAL A 44 20.76 -5.61 -1.27
CA VAL A 44 20.25 -4.34 -0.75
C VAL A 44 20.96 -3.20 -1.47
N PRO A 45 20.34 -2.61 -2.52
CA PRO A 45 20.99 -1.55 -3.33
C PRO A 45 20.97 -0.19 -2.64
N ASP A 46 20.02 0.09 -1.77
CA ASP A 46 19.90 1.34 -1.01
C ASP A 46 19.05 1.16 0.25
N ASP A 47 18.76 2.26 0.95
CA ASP A 47 17.98 2.26 2.19
C ASP A 47 16.47 2.54 2.00
N THR A 48 15.94 2.39 0.78
CA THR A 48 14.53 2.65 0.49
C THR A 48 13.61 1.63 1.16
N TYR A 49 13.91 0.35 0.97
CA TYR A 49 13.07 -0.74 1.49
C TYR A 49 13.65 -1.44 2.72
N ASP A 50 14.96 -1.36 2.94
CA ASP A 50 15.67 -1.98 4.05
C ASP A 50 16.68 -1.01 4.67
N LYS A 51 16.48 -0.66 5.92
CA LYS A 51 17.27 0.33 6.66
C LYS A 51 18.00 -0.31 7.82
N ILE A 52 19.24 0.12 8.05
CA ILE A 52 20.01 -0.22 9.24
C ILE A 52 20.14 1.01 10.11
N ASN A 53 19.67 0.94 11.36
CA ASN A 53 19.81 2.03 12.31
C ASN A 53 21.23 2.09 12.92
N GLU A 54 21.52 3.14 13.70
CA GLU A 54 22.81 3.35 14.37
C GLU A 54 23.25 2.18 15.29
N ASN A 55 22.31 1.35 15.75
CA ASN A 55 22.58 0.18 16.57
C ASN A 55 22.75 -1.10 15.75
N GLY A 56 22.80 -1.01 14.43
CA GLY A 56 22.96 -2.16 13.53
C GLY A 56 21.69 -3.00 13.36
N LYS A 57 20.52 -2.53 13.81
CA LYS A 57 19.25 -3.24 13.66
C LYS A 57 18.61 -2.88 12.31
N ARG A 58 18.26 -3.91 11.52
CA ARG A 58 17.49 -3.77 10.29
C ARG A 58 16.01 -3.52 10.57
N SER A 59 15.38 -2.77 9.68
CA SER A 59 13.93 -2.51 9.63
C SER A 59 13.59 -1.93 8.27
N GLY A 60 12.32 -1.93 7.91
CA GLY A 60 11.85 -1.36 6.65
C GLY A 60 10.83 -2.27 5.99
N TYR A 61 10.21 -1.76 4.93
CA TYR A 61 9.17 -2.44 4.19
C TYR A 61 9.63 -3.83 3.68
N GLY A 62 10.76 -3.87 2.99
CA GLY A 62 11.32 -5.11 2.44
C GLY A 62 11.78 -6.07 3.52
N TYR A 63 12.49 -5.54 4.53
CA TYR A 63 12.93 -6.36 5.66
C TYR A 63 11.76 -7.07 6.37
N GLU A 64 10.70 -6.35 6.72
CA GLU A 64 9.55 -6.95 7.41
C GLU A 64 8.82 -7.96 6.50
N TYR A 65 8.73 -7.65 5.20
CA TYR A 65 8.15 -8.57 4.23
C TYR A 65 8.95 -9.88 4.14
N LEU A 66 10.28 -9.79 4.07
CA LEU A 66 11.18 -10.95 4.08
C LEU A 66 11.06 -11.74 5.39
N GLN A 67 10.95 -11.08 6.56
CA GLN A 67 10.72 -11.78 7.83
C GLN A 67 9.40 -12.58 7.83
N LYS A 68 8.35 -12.02 7.22
CA LYS A 68 7.06 -12.71 7.08
C LYS A 68 7.20 -13.94 6.14
N ILE A 69 7.92 -13.79 5.03
CA ILE A 69 8.25 -14.90 4.10
C ILE A 69 9.05 -15.99 4.83
N ALA A 70 10.04 -15.62 5.63
CA ALA A 70 10.83 -16.57 6.42
C ALA A 70 9.96 -17.41 7.38
N GLY A 71 8.90 -16.81 7.93
CA GLY A 71 7.92 -17.51 8.76
C GLY A 71 7.20 -18.65 8.05
N TYR A 72 7.07 -18.60 6.72
CA TYR A 72 6.43 -19.64 5.89
C TYR A 72 7.42 -20.61 5.26
N THR A 73 8.64 -20.15 4.94
CA THR A 73 9.65 -20.91 4.20
C THR A 73 10.71 -21.53 5.10
N GLY A 74 10.93 -20.97 6.28
CA GLY A 74 12.06 -21.34 7.15
C GLY A 74 13.41 -20.80 6.66
N TRP A 75 13.43 -19.90 5.68
CA TRP A 75 14.65 -19.33 5.14
C TRP A 75 15.42 -18.52 6.18
N LYS A 76 16.74 -18.49 6.03
CA LYS A 76 17.66 -17.58 6.71
C LYS A 76 18.23 -16.63 5.68
N TYR A 77 18.38 -15.37 6.04
CA TYR A 77 18.88 -14.38 5.10
C TYR A 77 20.33 -13.99 5.39
N GLU A 78 21.10 -13.89 4.33
CA GLU A 78 22.39 -13.22 4.28
C GLU A 78 22.25 -11.99 3.40
N TYR A 79 22.56 -10.81 3.94
CA TYR A 79 22.41 -9.55 3.20
C TYR A 79 23.69 -9.21 2.48
N VAL A 80 23.59 -8.90 1.19
CA VAL A 80 24.69 -8.59 0.29
C VAL A 80 24.60 -7.12 -0.09
N ASP A 81 25.57 -6.32 0.31
CA ASP A 81 25.65 -4.91 -0.08
C ASP A 81 25.90 -4.79 -1.58
N CYS A 82 25.13 -3.95 -2.24
CA CYS A 82 25.27 -3.61 -3.65
C CYS A 82 24.83 -2.15 -3.88
N THR A 83 24.94 -1.70 -5.12
CA THR A 83 24.40 -0.42 -5.59
C THR A 83 23.49 -0.68 -6.78
N TRP A 84 22.62 0.25 -7.14
CA TRP A 84 21.78 0.14 -8.33
C TRP A 84 22.59 -0.10 -9.62
N GLU A 85 23.84 0.36 -9.67
CA GLU A 85 24.73 0.17 -10.81
C GLU A 85 25.22 -1.28 -10.97
N ASN A 86 25.34 -2.04 -9.87
CA ASN A 86 25.93 -3.39 -9.89
C ASN A 86 25.01 -4.52 -9.38
N CYS A 87 23.85 -4.19 -8.79
CA CYS A 87 23.00 -5.20 -8.18
C CYS A 87 22.46 -6.24 -9.20
N PHE A 88 22.13 -5.80 -10.42
CA PHE A 88 21.65 -6.70 -11.46
C PHE A 88 22.77 -7.63 -11.98
N ASP A 89 23.98 -7.11 -12.11
CA ASP A 89 25.14 -7.93 -12.49
C ASP A 89 25.48 -8.96 -11.42
N LYS A 90 25.44 -8.59 -10.14
CA LYS A 90 25.64 -9.53 -9.03
C LYS A 90 24.55 -10.60 -8.99
N LEU A 91 23.29 -10.26 -9.22
CA LEU A 91 22.19 -11.24 -9.32
C LEU A 91 22.42 -12.20 -10.49
N LYS A 92 22.77 -11.69 -11.65
CA LYS A 92 23.07 -12.48 -12.85
C LYS A 92 24.28 -13.40 -12.68
N ASN A 93 25.28 -12.95 -11.93
CA ASN A 93 26.52 -13.72 -11.66
C ASN A 93 26.39 -14.69 -10.47
N ASP A 94 25.20 -14.85 -9.90
CA ASP A 94 24.94 -15.72 -8.76
C ASP A 94 25.71 -15.33 -7.48
N GLU A 95 25.98 -14.03 -7.32
CA GLU A 95 26.60 -13.47 -6.10
C GLU A 95 25.53 -13.19 -5.03
N MET A 96 24.26 -13.09 -5.43
CA MET A 96 23.07 -13.00 -4.60
C MET A 96 21.91 -13.73 -5.26
N ASP A 97 20.85 -14.01 -4.50
CA ASP A 97 19.72 -14.83 -4.95
C ASP A 97 18.48 -14.01 -5.26
N ILE A 98 18.21 -12.96 -4.47
CA ILE A 98 17.02 -12.12 -4.54
C ILE A 98 17.39 -10.64 -4.35
N ILE A 99 16.71 -9.76 -5.10
CA ILE A 99 16.67 -8.31 -4.85
C ILE A 99 15.22 -7.92 -4.63
N GLU A 100 14.97 -7.05 -3.66
CA GLU A 100 13.63 -6.52 -3.36
C GLU A 100 13.34 -5.20 -4.07
N GLY A 101 12.05 -4.88 -4.25
CA GLY A 101 11.62 -3.55 -4.73
C GLY A 101 11.89 -3.30 -6.20
N ILE A 102 11.83 -4.30 -7.06
CA ILE A 102 12.16 -4.15 -8.48
C ILE A 102 10.90 -4.02 -9.33
N SER A 103 10.78 -2.90 -10.04
CA SER A 103 9.72 -2.71 -11.04
C SER A 103 9.94 -3.66 -12.22
N TYR A 104 8.86 -4.33 -12.65
CA TYR A 104 8.89 -5.23 -13.80
C TYR A 104 9.09 -4.44 -15.11
N THR A 105 10.02 -4.90 -15.95
CA THR A 105 10.09 -4.55 -17.37
C THR A 105 10.40 -5.80 -18.19
N GLU A 106 9.99 -5.82 -19.47
CA GLU A 106 10.29 -6.94 -20.35
C GLU A 106 11.80 -7.16 -20.51
N GLU A 107 12.57 -6.09 -20.60
CA GLU A 107 14.04 -6.14 -20.67
C GLU A 107 14.67 -6.82 -19.44
N ARG A 108 14.19 -6.47 -18.25
CA ARG A 108 14.67 -7.08 -17.01
C ARG A 108 14.28 -8.56 -16.93
N ALA A 109 13.07 -8.91 -17.40
CA ALA A 109 12.58 -10.29 -17.40
C ALA A 109 13.37 -11.23 -18.32
N GLU A 110 14.14 -10.71 -19.28
CA GLU A 110 15.08 -11.50 -20.07
C GLU A 110 16.27 -12.02 -19.24
N ASN A 111 16.62 -11.34 -18.14
CA ASN A 111 17.84 -11.61 -17.36
C ASN A 111 17.58 -12.05 -15.92
N MET A 112 16.34 -11.99 -15.43
CA MET A 112 15.97 -12.38 -14.07
C MET A 112 14.54 -12.89 -14.02
N LEU A 113 14.20 -13.63 -12.97
CA LEU A 113 12.84 -14.05 -12.66
C LEU A 113 12.20 -13.01 -11.73
N PHE A 114 10.88 -12.89 -11.78
CA PHE A 114 10.11 -12.05 -10.88
C PHE A 114 9.14 -12.89 -10.05
N SER A 115 8.86 -12.46 -8.82
CA SER A 115 7.77 -13.06 -8.04
C SER A 115 6.46 -12.99 -8.81
N GLY A 116 5.62 -14.01 -8.67
CA GLY A 116 4.32 -14.07 -9.36
C GLY A 116 3.28 -13.10 -8.81
N ILE A 117 3.51 -12.59 -7.59
CA ILE A 117 2.70 -11.58 -6.91
C ILE A 117 3.60 -10.37 -6.65
N PRO A 118 3.14 -9.14 -6.91
CA PRO A 118 3.88 -7.95 -6.52
C PRO A 118 4.04 -7.89 -5.00
N MET A 119 5.17 -7.40 -4.53
CA MET A 119 5.35 -7.13 -3.10
C MET A 119 4.65 -5.84 -2.67
N GLY A 120 4.36 -4.93 -3.60
CA GLY A 120 3.67 -3.68 -3.35
C GLY A 120 3.66 -2.76 -4.54
N ASP A 121 3.42 -1.49 -4.27
CA ASP A 121 3.42 -0.39 -5.24
C ASP A 121 4.45 0.66 -4.85
N GLU A 122 5.24 1.12 -5.81
CA GLU A 122 5.94 2.41 -5.74
C GLU A 122 4.99 3.51 -6.18
N ARG A 123 4.88 4.56 -5.40
CA ARG A 123 4.07 5.73 -5.75
C ARG A 123 4.97 6.91 -6.07
N TYR A 124 4.62 7.62 -7.13
CA TYR A 124 5.35 8.79 -7.61
C TYR A 124 4.57 10.04 -7.29
N CYS A 125 5.24 11.01 -6.64
CA CYS A 125 4.65 12.28 -6.27
C CYS A 125 5.44 13.44 -6.88
N VAL A 126 4.76 14.53 -7.17
CA VAL A 126 5.43 15.81 -7.41
C VAL A 126 5.62 16.51 -6.08
N TYR A 127 6.86 16.84 -5.77
CA TYR A 127 7.28 17.58 -4.59
C TYR A 127 7.58 19.03 -4.93
N ALA A 128 7.18 19.95 -4.05
CA ALA A 128 7.57 21.36 -4.12
C ALA A 128 7.73 21.95 -2.72
N LYS A 129 8.27 23.15 -2.64
CA LYS A 129 8.30 23.91 -1.37
C LYS A 129 6.91 24.48 -1.06
N PRO A 130 6.45 24.40 0.20
CA PRO A 130 5.16 24.96 0.61
C PRO A 130 4.99 26.46 0.36
N ASP A 131 6.10 27.21 0.40
CA ASP A 131 6.14 28.65 0.17
C ASP A 131 5.96 29.06 -1.31
N HIS A 132 6.02 28.08 -2.22
CA HIS A 132 5.74 28.25 -3.65
C HIS A 132 4.32 27.82 -4.05
N THR A 133 3.39 27.72 -3.11
CA THR A 133 2.00 27.28 -3.35
C THR A 133 1.21 28.19 -4.30
N ASP A 134 1.62 29.46 -4.49
CA ASP A 134 1.04 30.34 -5.51
C ASP A 134 1.40 29.90 -6.94
N SER A 135 2.43 29.06 -7.12
CA SER A 135 2.90 28.59 -8.43
C SER A 135 2.51 27.14 -8.71
N LEU A 136 2.52 26.27 -7.71
CA LEU A 136 2.11 24.87 -7.78
C LEU A 136 1.19 24.55 -6.60
N SER A 137 0.11 23.84 -6.88
CA SER A 137 -0.85 23.37 -5.88
C SER A 137 -1.23 21.92 -6.17
N SER A 138 -2.11 21.35 -5.38
CA SER A 138 -2.73 20.05 -5.67
C SER A 138 -3.67 20.08 -6.88
N ASP A 139 -4.09 21.27 -7.34
CA ASP A 139 -4.82 21.44 -8.60
C ASP A 139 -3.92 21.11 -9.79
N THR A 140 -4.31 20.11 -10.57
CA THR A 140 -3.58 19.68 -11.76
C THR A 140 -3.35 20.77 -12.78
N ALA A 141 -4.30 21.72 -12.94
CA ALA A 141 -4.17 22.82 -13.86
C ALA A 141 -2.99 23.75 -13.53
N SER A 142 -2.58 23.81 -12.25
CA SER A 142 -1.45 24.63 -11.80
C SER A 142 -0.10 24.22 -12.38
N PHE A 143 -0.01 22.97 -12.89
CA PHE A 143 1.23 22.42 -13.44
C PHE A 143 1.51 22.87 -14.89
N ASN A 144 0.53 23.39 -15.63
CA ASN A 144 0.73 23.80 -17.01
C ASN A 144 1.83 24.85 -17.16
N GLY A 145 2.82 24.54 -18.03
CA GLY A 145 3.95 25.41 -18.30
C GLY A 145 5.04 25.42 -17.22
N LYS A 146 4.86 24.68 -16.12
CA LYS A 146 5.82 24.61 -15.02
C LYS A 146 7.02 23.74 -15.36
N LYS A 147 8.15 24.03 -14.74
CA LYS A 147 9.37 23.26 -14.87
C LYS A 147 9.41 22.18 -13.80
N ILE A 148 9.28 20.95 -14.22
CA ILE A 148 9.27 19.78 -13.32
C ILE A 148 10.58 19.00 -13.49
N GLY A 149 11.33 18.91 -12.39
CA GLY A 149 12.51 18.06 -12.31
C GLY A 149 12.10 16.59 -12.36
N VAL A 150 12.72 15.80 -13.24
CA VAL A 150 12.47 14.37 -13.36
C VAL A 150 13.72 13.63 -13.79
N LEU A 151 13.92 12.40 -13.32
CA LEU A 151 14.97 11.52 -13.82
C LEU A 151 14.55 11.04 -15.22
N MET A 152 15.14 11.68 -16.26
CA MET A 152 14.81 11.44 -17.65
C MET A 152 15.32 10.06 -18.13
N ASP A 153 14.65 9.49 -19.13
CA ASP A 153 14.92 8.16 -19.70
C ASP A 153 14.67 6.99 -18.73
N TYR A 154 13.94 7.24 -17.62
CA TYR A 154 13.61 6.25 -16.60
C TYR A 154 12.10 6.26 -16.28
N LEU A 155 11.68 5.32 -15.45
CA LEU A 155 10.26 5.13 -15.09
C LEU A 155 9.57 6.40 -14.54
N PRO A 156 10.20 7.25 -13.71
CA PRO A 156 9.57 8.51 -13.26
C PRO A 156 9.10 9.42 -14.38
N GLU A 157 9.88 9.55 -15.47
CA GLU A 157 9.48 10.34 -16.63
C GLU A 157 8.31 9.71 -17.40
N MET A 158 8.30 8.38 -17.53
CA MET A 158 7.18 7.68 -18.16
C MET A 158 5.88 7.91 -17.38
N VAL A 159 5.92 7.82 -16.06
CA VAL A 159 4.77 8.08 -15.17
C VAL A 159 4.30 9.53 -15.28
N LEU A 160 5.22 10.49 -15.34
CA LEU A 160 4.90 11.90 -15.54
C LEU A 160 4.21 12.13 -16.90
N ASN A 161 4.72 11.57 -17.98
CA ASN A 161 4.13 11.66 -19.33
C ASN A 161 2.71 11.05 -19.39
N GLU A 162 2.49 9.92 -18.72
CA GLU A 162 1.16 9.30 -18.64
C GLU A 162 0.18 10.19 -17.86
N TRP A 163 0.62 10.76 -16.76
CA TRP A 163 -0.18 11.70 -15.96
C TRP A 163 -0.51 12.96 -16.74
N GLU A 164 0.47 13.56 -17.42
CA GLU A 164 0.26 14.72 -18.31
C GLU A 164 -0.76 14.42 -19.42
N THR A 165 -0.64 13.25 -20.04
CA THR A 165 -1.58 12.81 -21.08
C THR A 165 -3.00 12.68 -20.52
N LYS A 166 -3.14 12.05 -19.33
CA LYS A 166 -4.44 11.84 -18.67
C LYS A 166 -5.17 13.15 -18.37
N TYR A 167 -4.43 14.18 -17.95
CA TYR A 167 -5.00 15.46 -17.52
C TYR A 167 -4.82 16.59 -18.55
N ASN A 168 -4.32 16.26 -19.76
CA ASN A 168 -4.04 17.20 -20.85
C ASN A 168 -3.15 18.37 -20.37
N LEU A 169 -2.06 18.04 -19.69
CA LEU A 169 -1.09 18.98 -19.14
C LEU A 169 0.15 19.05 -20.01
N HIS A 170 0.87 20.17 -19.91
CA HIS A 170 2.15 20.38 -20.60
C HIS A 170 3.13 21.02 -19.62
N THR A 171 3.98 20.22 -18.99
CA THR A 171 5.08 20.71 -18.17
C THR A 171 6.38 20.80 -18.99
N GLN A 172 7.39 21.44 -18.42
CA GLN A 172 8.75 21.49 -19.01
C GLN A 172 9.62 20.55 -18.19
N HIS A 173 9.99 19.39 -18.75
CA HIS A 173 10.85 18.44 -18.08
C HIS A 173 12.28 18.98 -17.97
N VAL A 174 12.84 18.92 -16.77
CA VAL A 174 14.23 19.30 -16.48
C VAL A 174 14.91 18.08 -15.86
N ASN A 175 16.00 17.62 -16.48
CA ASN A 175 16.70 16.46 -15.97
C ASN A 175 17.28 16.72 -14.57
N VAL A 176 17.02 15.80 -13.65
CA VAL A 176 17.64 15.71 -12.33
C VAL A 176 18.28 14.34 -12.16
N SER A 177 19.42 14.28 -11.52
CA SER A 177 20.16 13.03 -11.34
C SER A 177 19.73 12.25 -10.09
N ASN A 178 19.18 12.94 -9.08
CA ASN A 178 18.71 12.39 -7.82
C ASN A 178 17.96 13.49 -7.01
N ASN A 179 17.45 13.13 -5.83
CA ASN A 179 16.74 14.08 -4.96
C ASN A 179 17.62 15.24 -4.49
N GLU A 180 18.91 15.05 -4.27
CA GLU A 180 19.83 16.13 -3.85
C GLU A 180 20.01 17.19 -4.95
N ASP A 181 20.19 16.77 -6.21
CA ASP A 181 20.23 17.66 -7.37
C ASP A 181 18.89 18.38 -7.55
N ALA A 182 17.77 17.68 -7.39
CA ALA A 182 16.43 18.29 -7.46
C ALA A 182 16.24 19.37 -6.38
N LEU A 183 16.59 19.08 -5.11
CA LEU A 183 16.53 20.04 -4.01
C LEU A 183 17.37 21.29 -4.26
N LYS A 184 18.56 21.10 -4.84
CA LYS A 184 19.43 22.22 -5.23
C LYS A 184 18.77 23.07 -6.31
N LYS A 185 18.26 22.44 -7.38
CA LYS A 185 17.58 23.16 -8.48
C LYS A 185 16.32 23.90 -8.04
N ILE A 186 15.56 23.35 -7.07
CA ILE A 186 14.47 24.08 -6.40
C ILE A 186 14.98 25.31 -5.65
N ALA A 187 16.07 25.15 -4.89
CA ALA A 187 16.67 26.27 -4.13
C ALA A 187 17.19 27.37 -5.05
N ASP A 188 17.73 27.01 -6.22
CA ASP A 188 18.25 27.94 -7.22
C ASP A 188 17.14 28.53 -8.12
N GLY A 189 15.88 28.08 -7.99
CA GLY A 189 14.74 28.54 -8.81
C GLY A 189 14.78 28.03 -10.26
N GLU A 190 15.53 26.98 -10.54
CA GLU A 190 15.63 26.39 -11.87
C GLU A 190 14.44 25.51 -12.22
N ILE A 191 13.79 24.89 -11.20
CA ILE A 191 12.59 24.09 -11.31
C ILE A 191 11.54 24.52 -10.28
N ASP A 192 10.27 24.30 -10.59
CA ASP A 192 9.14 24.64 -9.73
C ASP A 192 8.79 23.47 -8.76
N GLY A 193 9.01 22.25 -9.20
CA GLY A 193 8.80 21.03 -8.45
C GLY A 193 9.61 19.87 -9.05
N PHE A 194 9.59 18.70 -8.44
CA PHE A 194 10.24 17.52 -8.98
C PHE A 194 9.50 16.23 -8.65
N VAL A 195 9.63 15.23 -9.53
CA VAL A 195 9.09 13.89 -9.34
C VAL A 195 10.03 13.05 -8.51
N SER A 196 9.50 12.43 -7.46
CA SER A 196 10.20 11.42 -6.67
C SER A 196 9.21 10.36 -6.18
N LEU A 197 9.75 9.23 -5.73
CA LEU A 197 8.99 8.25 -4.96
C LEU A 197 8.44 8.88 -3.68
N GLU A 198 7.38 8.29 -3.13
CA GLU A 198 6.96 8.61 -1.76
C GLU A 198 8.15 8.42 -0.82
N ASP A 199 8.64 9.52 -0.25
CA ASP A 199 9.79 9.55 0.63
C ASP A 199 9.57 10.54 1.78
N SER A 200 9.29 10.01 2.96
CA SER A 200 9.07 10.79 4.18
C SER A 200 10.27 11.67 4.56
N ARG A 201 11.48 11.37 4.07
CA ARG A 201 12.69 12.17 4.31
C ARG A 201 12.61 13.53 3.64
N LEU A 202 11.87 13.67 2.52
CA LEU A 202 11.73 14.93 1.79
C LEU A 202 11.04 16.02 2.61
N GLY A 203 10.14 15.64 3.52
CA GLY A 203 9.56 16.55 4.51
C GLY A 203 10.62 17.23 5.40
N GLY A 204 11.69 16.51 5.77
CA GLY A 204 12.81 17.06 6.55
C GLY A 204 13.62 18.14 5.81
N TYR A 205 13.51 18.18 4.47
CA TYR A 205 14.09 19.24 3.62
C TYR A 205 13.09 20.36 3.28
N GLY A 206 11.95 20.38 3.94
CA GLY A 206 10.89 21.37 3.70
C GLY A 206 10.19 21.18 2.36
N MET A 207 10.14 19.95 1.82
CA MET A 207 9.38 19.60 0.65
C MET A 207 8.04 19.00 1.05
N ALA A 208 7.00 19.30 0.27
CA ALA A 208 5.68 18.70 0.41
C ALA A 208 5.33 17.92 -0.85
N ALA A 209 4.73 16.76 -0.68
CA ALA A 209 4.10 16.01 -1.76
C ALA A 209 2.79 16.69 -2.15
N LEU A 210 2.74 17.33 -3.32
CA LEU A 210 1.56 18.07 -3.78
C LEU A 210 0.50 17.15 -4.38
N THR A 211 0.93 16.19 -5.19
CA THR A 211 0.02 15.28 -5.89
C THR A 211 0.73 13.95 -6.19
N ASN A 212 -0.03 12.87 -6.11
CA ASN A 212 0.39 11.58 -6.64
C ASN A 212 0.09 11.55 -8.14
N ILE A 213 1.11 11.25 -8.95
CA ILE A 213 1.01 11.23 -10.42
C ILE A 213 0.90 9.82 -10.99
N GLY A 214 1.09 8.79 -10.17
CA GLY A 214 0.97 7.40 -10.59
C GLY A 214 1.72 6.44 -9.69
N SER A 215 1.66 5.17 -10.04
CA SER A 215 2.35 4.10 -9.32
C SER A 215 2.81 3.01 -10.26
N SER A 216 3.84 2.26 -9.86
CA SER A 216 4.24 1.02 -10.51
C SER A 216 4.28 -0.13 -9.52
N LYS A 217 4.01 -1.35 -10.01
CA LYS A 217 4.15 -2.56 -9.20
C LYS A 217 5.61 -2.89 -9.00
N ILE A 218 5.98 -3.23 -7.77
CA ILE A 218 7.31 -3.72 -7.40
C ILE A 218 7.27 -5.19 -7.00
N TYR A 219 8.35 -5.89 -7.29
CA TYR A 219 8.47 -7.34 -7.15
C TYR A 219 9.78 -7.71 -6.48
N PHE A 220 9.87 -8.94 -6.02
CA PHE A 220 11.16 -9.57 -5.79
C PHE A 220 11.72 -10.06 -7.13
N ALA A 221 12.93 -9.63 -7.45
CA ALA A 221 13.69 -10.15 -8.58
C ALA A 221 14.61 -11.28 -8.10
N ILE A 222 14.61 -12.40 -8.82
CA ILE A 222 15.30 -13.65 -8.44
C ILE A 222 16.28 -14.01 -9.56
N GLY A 223 17.46 -14.51 -9.21
CA GLY A 223 18.42 -15.01 -10.19
C GLY A 223 17.80 -16.08 -11.10
N GLN A 224 18.11 -16.06 -12.40
CA GLN A 224 17.51 -16.98 -13.37
C GLN A 224 17.73 -18.47 -13.06
N SER A 225 18.84 -18.81 -12.39
CA SER A 225 19.18 -20.16 -11.96
C SER A 225 18.32 -20.68 -10.80
N HIS A 226 17.57 -19.80 -10.11
CA HIS A 226 16.88 -20.10 -8.85
C HIS A 226 15.35 -20.20 -9.01
N SER A 227 14.89 -21.01 -9.98
CA SER A 227 13.46 -21.25 -10.19
C SER A 227 12.78 -21.96 -9.00
N ASP A 228 13.55 -22.71 -8.20
CA ASP A 228 13.10 -23.32 -6.96
C ASP A 228 12.79 -22.25 -5.89
N LEU A 229 13.69 -21.27 -5.70
CA LEU A 229 13.45 -20.11 -4.81
C LEU A 229 12.21 -19.33 -5.24
N LYS A 230 12.05 -19.08 -6.55
CA LYS A 230 10.84 -18.42 -7.05
C LYS A 230 9.57 -19.17 -6.65
N THR A 231 9.56 -20.49 -6.80
CA THR A 231 8.40 -21.31 -6.46
C THR A 231 8.06 -21.26 -4.97
N GLU A 232 9.07 -21.34 -4.11
CA GLU A 232 8.90 -21.25 -2.66
C GLU A 232 8.42 -19.83 -2.24
N LEU A 233 9.01 -18.79 -2.84
CA LEU A 233 8.64 -17.39 -2.64
C LEU A 233 7.17 -17.13 -3.02
N ASP A 234 6.79 -17.55 -4.23
CA ASP A 234 5.42 -17.36 -4.73
C ASP A 234 4.38 -18.08 -3.85
N ASN A 235 4.73 -19.25 -3.33
CA ASN A 235 3.87 -19.97 -2.40
C ASN A 235 3.75 -19.25 -1.05
N ALA A 236 4.85 -18.72 -0.53
CA ALA A 236 4.84 -17.94 0.71
C ALA A 236 4.04 -16.64 0.54
N MET A 237 4.26 -15.88 -0.52
CA MET A 237 3.54 -14.64 -0.81
C MET A 237 2.05 -14.88 -0.99
N ARG A 238 1.64 -15.96 -1.67
CA ARG A 238 0.22 -16.32 -1.78
C ARG A 238 -0.40 -16.59 -0.42
N ARG A 239 0.29 -17.34 0.45
CA ARG A 239 -0.19 -17.61 1.81
C ARG A 239 -0.27 -16.34 2.64
N ILE A 240 0.69 -15.42 2.50
CA ILE A 240 0.62 -14.11 3.17
C ILE A 240 -0.65 -13.36 2.71
N THR A 241 -0.92 -13.30 1.41
CA THR A 241 -2.11 -12.63 0.86
C THR A 241 -3.41 -13.31 1.29
N ASP A 242 -3.43 -14.66 1.40
CA ASP A 242 -4.61 -15.42 1.84
C ASP A 242 -4.88 -15.21 3.34
N ASP A 243 -3.82 -15.20 4.17
CA ASP A 243 -3.93 -15.05 5.63
C ASP A 243 -4.15 -13.59 6.06
N ASP A 244 -3.59 -12.63 5.29
CA ASP A 244 -3.59 -11.20 5.59
C ASP A 244 -3.59 -10.35 4.30
N PRO A 245 -4.75 -10.14 3.68
CA PRO A 245 -4.84 -9.43 2.38
C PRO A 245 -4.33 -7.99 2.39
N TYR A 246 -4.23 -7.36 3.57
CA TYR A 246 -3.83 -5.97 3.74
C TYR A 246 -2.38 -5.81 4.19
N TYR A 247 -1.64 -6.90 4.34
CA TYR A 247 -0.28 -6.88 4.88
C TYR A 247 0.67 -5.93 4.15
N ALA A 248 0.67 -5.96 2.81
CA ALA A 248 1.50 -5.06 2.01
C ALA A 248 1.11 -3.59 2.19
N ASP A 249 -0.21 -3.29 2.25
CA ASP A 249 -0.72 -1.93 2.46
C ASP A 249 -0.39 -1.40 3.87
N GLU A 250 -0.47 -2.25 4.89
CA GLU A 250 -0.08 -1.89 6.26
C GLU A 250 1.41 -1.60 6.37
N LEU A 251 2.26 -2.42 5.74
CA LEU A 251 3.70 -2.15 5.66
C LEU A 251 3.99 -0.86 4.89
N HIS A 252 3.31 -0.63 3.75
CA HIS A 252 3.47 0.60 2.99
C HIS A 252 3.14 1.82 3.86
N LYS A 253 2.01 1.78 4.55
CA LYS A 253 1.59 2.85 5.47
C LYS A 253 2.60 3.08 6.59
N GLN A 254 3.21 2.02 7.11
CA GLN A 254 4.16 2.11 8.22
C GLN A 254 5.53 2.65 7.81
N PHE A 255 6.03 2.30 6.62
CA PHE A 255 7.42 2.53 6.25
C PHE A 255 7.64 3.47 5.08
N LEU A 256 6.69 3.58 4.15
CA LEU A 256 6.86 4.29 2.88
C LEU A 256 5.94 5.49 2.74
N SER A 257 4.72 5.46 3.37
CA SER A 257 3.79 6.56 3.16
C SER A 257 4.33 7.88 3.70
N VAL A 258 4.14 8.91 2.91
CA VAL A 258 4.32 10.30 3.33
C VAL A 258 2.96 10.85 3.73
N ASP A 259 2.92 11.65 4.79
CA ASP A 259 1.76 12.49 5.04
C ASP A 259 1.68 13.49 3.87
N SER A 260 0.77 13.22 2.94
CA SER A 260 0.48 14.16 1.86
C SER A 260 -0.13 15.39 2.48
N VAL A 261 0.66 16.43 2.61
CA VAL A 261 0.17 17.72 3.08
C VAL A 261 -0.41 18.43 1.86
N TYR A 262 -1.73 18.47 1.76
CA TYR A 262 -2.42 19.22 0.73
C TYR A 262 -2.37 20.71 1.07
N PHE A 263 -1.69 21.49 0.23
CA PHE A 263 -1.69 22.93 0.31
C PHE A 263 -2.78 23.50 -0.60
N LEU A 264 -3.66 24.28 0.01
CA LEU A 264 -4.69 25.01 -0.74
C LEU A 264 -4.09 26.27 -1.34
N THR A 265 -4.46 26.57 -2.59
CA THR A 265 -4.22 27.88 -3.20
C THR A 265 -4.96 28.98 -2.42
N GLY A 266 -4.56 30.23 -2.62
CA GLY A 266 -5.26 31.36 -2.03
C GLY A 266 -6.75 31.44 -2.42
N GLU A 267 -7.10 30.99 -3.65
CA GLU A 267 -8.50 30.93 -4.12
C GLU A 267 -9.28 29.81 -3.42
N GLU A 268 -8.69 28.61 -3.25
CA GLU A 268 -9.31 27.50 -2.54
C GLU A 268 -9.49 27.81 -1.06
N GLN A 269 -8.51 28.44 -0.41
CA GLN A 269 -8.62 28.91 0.98
C GLN A 269 -9.76 29.93 1.13
N LYS A 270 -9.86 30.88 0.20
CA LYS A 270 -10.94 31.86 0.16
C LYS A 270 -12.28 31.16 -0.02
N TRP A 271 -12.39 30.27 -1.01
CA TRP A 271 -13.61 29.50 -1.24
C TRP A 271 -14.04 28.75 0.02
N LEU A 272 -13.11 28.02 0.66
CA LEU A 272 -13.39 27.26 1.87
C LEU A 272 -13.89 28.15 3.03
N SER A 273 -13.28 29.33 3.17
CA SER A 273 -13.67 30.30 4.20
C SER A 273 -15.06 30.91 3.97
N GLU A 274 -15.44 31.10 2.71
CA GLU A 274 -16.73 31.68 2.31
C GLU A 274 -17.83 30.60 2.26
N HIS A 275 -17.51 29.38 1.83
CA HIS A 275 -18.44 28.26 1.68
C HIS A 275 -18.86 27.66 3.03
N GLY A 276 -17.94 27.57 3.97
CA GLY A 276 -18.16 26.99 5.30
C GLY A 276 -18.08 25.45 5.29
N ALA A 277 -19.15 24.77 5.76
CA ALA A 277 -19.14 23.30 5.82
C ALA A 277 -19.48 22.69 4.46
N ILE A 278 -18.67 21.73 4.01
CA ILE A 278 -18.89 20.95 2.80
C ILE A 278 -20.07 19.98 3.05
N LYS A 279 -21.10 20.07 2.23
CA LYS A 279 -22.33 19.30 2.36
C LYS A 279 -22.20 18.00 1.57
N ILE A 280 -22.19 16.86 2.28
CA ILE A 280 -22.04 15.53 1.68
C ILE A 280 -23.37 14.78 1.75
N GLY A 281 -23.92 14.41 0.59
CA GLY A 281 -25.05 13.51 0.48
C GLY A 281 -24.63 12.05 0.67
N TYR A 282 -25.41 11.27 1.42
CA TYR A 282 -25.18 9.84 1.61
C TYR A 282 -26.50 9.08 1.68
N LEU A 283 -26.48 7.77 1.37
CA LEU A 283 -27.65 6.88 1.56
C LEU A 283 -27.77 6.47 3.02
N ILE A 284 -28.98 6.60 3.60
CA ILE A 284 -29.22 6.35 5.04
C ILE A 284 -29.08 4.89 5.49
N ASN A 285 -29.12 3.94 4.55
CA ASN A 285 -28.99 2.50 4.81
C ASN A 285 -28.18 1.83 3.69
N ASP A 286 -26.89 2.06 3.67
CA ASP A 286 -25.99 1.45 2.70
C ASP A 286 -24.93 0.60 3.38
N GLY A 287 -25.27 -0.63 3.63
CA GLY A 287 -24.57 -1.78 4.18
C GLY A 287 -23.11 -1.61 4.62
N GLY A 288 -22.85 -0.93 5.74
CA GLY A 288 -21.50 -0.67 6.26
C GLY A 288 -20.83 0.58 5.69
N VAL A 289 -21.31 1.12 4.57
CA VAL A 289 -20.81 2.37 3.99
C VAL A 289 -21.38 3.57 4.74
N SER A 290 -22.69 3.58 4.93
CA SER A 290 -23.37 4.64 5.69
C SER A 290 -24.68 4.11 6.30
N THR A 291 -24.88 4.41 7.58
CA THR A 291 -26.09 4.05 8.31
C THR A 291 -26.50 5.21 9.20
N LEU A 292 -27.78 5.61 9.12
CA LEU A 292 -28.38 6.60 10.01
C LEU A 292 -29.24 5.88 11.06
N ASP A 293 -28.86 6.02 12.31
CA ASP A 293 -29.74 5.69 13.42
C ASP A 293 -30.84 6.77 13.53
N THR A 294 -32.06 6.44 13.15
CA THR A 294 -33.17 7.37 13.12
C THR A 294 -33.68 7.79 14.50
N GLU A 295 -33.35 7.03 15.56
CA GLU A 295 -33.74 7.36 16.93
C GLU A 295 -32.78 8.39 17.54
N THR A 296 -31.46 8.22 17.28
CA THR A 296 -30.43 9.08 17.85
C THR A 296 -29.92 10.15 16.90
N GLY A 297 -30.23 10.02 15.60
CA GLY A 297 -29.69 10.90 14.54
C GLY A 297 -28.20 10.66 14.26
N LYS A 298 -27.61 9.60 14.81
CA LYS A 298 -26.18 9.31 14.66
C LYS A 298 -25.89 8.61 13.33
N VAL A 299 -24.95 9.16 12.59
CA VAL A 299 -24.39 8.53 11.37
C VAL A 299 -23.22 7.63 11.77
N SER A 300 -23.12 6.47 11.12
CA SER A 300 -22.02 5.51 11.28
C SER A 300 -21.66 4.87 9.94
N GLY A 301 -20.52 4.18 9.89
CA GLY A 301 -20.00 3.53 8.69
C GLY A 301 -18.81 4.25 8.10
N LEU A 302 -18.34 3.76 6.95
CA LEU A 302 -17.12 4.19 6.25
C LEU A 302 -17.11 5.72 5.98
N ILE A 303 -18.27 6.34 5.75
CA ILE A 303 -18.38 7.80 5.57
C ILE A 303 -17.80 8.58 6.77
N MET A 304 -17.97 8.05 8.00
CA MET A 304 -17.44 8.71 9.19
C MET A 304 -15.91 8.63 9.24
N ASP A 305 -15.34 7.48 8.87
CA ASP A 305 -13.90 7.28 8.84
C ASP A 305 -13.26 8.20 7.80
N TYR A 306 -13.86 8.28 6.60
CA TYR A 306 -13.41 9.17 5.54
C TYR A 306 -13.49 10.64 5.92
N THR A 307 -14.60 11.10 6.47
CA THR A 307 -14.75 12.49 6.87
C THR A 307 -13.80 12.86 8.02
N GLN A 308 -13.54 11.93 8.94
CA GLN A 308 -12.58 12.13 10.02
C GLN A 308 -11.14 12.22 9.49
N LEU A 309 -10.75 11.37 8.53
CA LEU A 309 -9.45 11.47 7.86
C LEU A 309 -9.32 12.80 7.10
N ALA A 310 -10.32 13.15 6.30
CA ALA A 310 -10.31 14.37 5.50
C ALA A 310 -10.27 15.64 6.36
N GLN A 311 -10.85 15.64 7.54
CA GLN A 311 -10.82 16.81 8.44
C GLN A 311 -9.40 17.27 8.77
N ASN A 312 -8.43 16.38 8.78
CA ASN A 312 -7.07 16.63 9.23
C ASN A 312 -6.02 16.57 8.11
N CYS A 313 -6.42 16.42 6.85
CA CYS A 313 -5.48 16.30 5.74
C CYS A 313 -4.94 17.67 5.23
N LEU A 314 -5.46 18.79 5.71
CA LEU A 314 -4.97 20.12 5.37
C LEU A 314 -4.14 20.71 6.51
N GLU A 315 -2.92 21.13 6.21
CA GLU A 315 -2.05 21.74 7.21
C GLU A 315 -2.63 23.10 7.67
N GLY A 316 -2.76 23.25 9.00
CA GLY A 316 -3.23 24.48 9.62
C GLY A 316 -4.73 24.78 9.44
N GLN A 317 -5.50 23.89 8.80
CA GLN A 317 -6.94 24.04 8.59
C GLN A 317 -7.69 22.75 8.91
N THR A 318 -8.91 22.89 9.42
CA THR A 318 -9.81 21.76 9.67
C THR A 318 -11.03 21.87 8.77
N LEU A 319 -11.22 20.91 7.89
CA LEU A 319 -12.43 20.82 7.06
C LEU A 319 -13.66 20.56 7.93
N LYS A 320 -14.75 21.19 7.61
CA LYS A 320 -16.05 20.95 8.24
C LYS A 320 -16.98 20.27 7.26
N PHE A 321 -17.64 19.21 7.69
CA PHE A 321 -18.60 18.47 6.88
C PHE A 321 -20.01 18.54 7.48
N ASP A 322 -21.00 18.69 6.59
CA ASP A 322 -22.42 18.65 6.91
C ASP A 322 -23.06 17.48 6.16
N LEU A 323 -23.31 16.37 6.86
CA LEU A 323 -23.79 15.13 6.28
C LEU A 323 -25.31 15.16 6.08
N LYS A 324 -25.78 14.90 4.85
CA LYS A 324 -27.20 14.89 4.46
C LYS A 324 -27.61 13.49 4.02
N GLY A 325 -28.46 12.83 4.83
CA GLY A 325 -29.00 11.51 4.51
C GLY A 325 -30.12 11.54 3.48
N TYR A 326 -30.06 10.61 2.53
CA TYR A 326 -31.10 10.41 1.50
C TYR A 326 -31.58 8.96 1.50
N ASP A 327 -32.85 8.76 1.18
CA ASP A 327 -33.51 7.47 1.09
C ASP A 327 -33.27 6.77 -0.26
N SER A 328 -32.87 7.52 -1.28
CA SER A 328 -32.60 6.99 -2.61
C SER A 328 -31.49 7.76 -3.32
N GLN A 329 -30.81 7.05 -4.23
CA GLN A 329 -29.76 7.64 -5.07
C GLN A 329 -30.32 8.74 -5.98
N GLU A 330 -31.55 8.59 -6.49
CA GLU A 330 -32.21 9.59 -7.34
C GLU A 330 -32.42 10.91 -6.59
N ASN A 331 -32.91 10.86 -5.36
CA ASN A 331 -33.11 12.05 -4.53
C ASN A 331 -31.79 12.74 -4.18
N MET A 332 -30.74 11.95 -3.94
CA MET A 332 -29.40 12.43 -3.64
C MET A 332 -28.76 13.11 -4.87
N GLN A 333 -28.84 12.49 -6.06
CA GLN A 333 -28.36 13.06 -7.32
C GLN A 333 -29.12 14.37 -7.67
N LYS A 334 -30.44 14.38 -7.46
CA LYS A 334 -31.22 15.59 -7.64
C LYS A 334 -30.76 16.71 -6.69
N ALA A 335 -30.44 16.37 -5.45
CA ALA A 335 -29.97 17.36 -4.48
C ALA A 335 -28.60 17.94 -4.87
N LEU A 336 -27.70 17.13 -5.46
CA LEU A 336 -26.42 17.60 -6.01
C LEU A 336 -26.67 18.55 -7.19
N HIS A 337 -27.50 18.16 -8.14
CA HIS A 337 -27.85 19.00 -9.29
C HIS A 337 -28.51 20.33 -8.89
N ASP A 338 -29.35 20.31 -7.85
CA ASP A 338 -30.00 21.49 -7.30
C ASP A 338 -29.07 22.36 -6.44
N GLY A 339 -27.79 21.99 -6.25
CA GLY A 339 -26.83 22.71 -5.39
C GLY A 339 -27.14 22.66 -3.89
N LYS A 340 -27.95 21.68 -3.44
CA LYS A 340 -28.31 21.50 -2.02
C LYS A 340 -27.21 20.77 -1.24
N ILE A 341 -26.40 19.99 -1.94
CA ILE A 341 -25.20 19.31 -1.46
C ILE A 341 -24.07 19.58 -2.44
N ASP A 342 -22.84 19.48 -1.98
CA ASP A 342 -21.64 19.78 -2.74
C ASP A 342 -21.04 18.50 -3.37
N MET A 343 -21.24 17.36 -2.73
CA MET A 343 -20.76 16.06 -3.22
C MET A 343 -21.62 14.90 -2.73
N ILE A 344 -21.48 13.77 -3.38
CA ILE A 344 -22.11 12.50 -3.01
C ILE A 344 -21.06 11.51 -2.52
N PHE A 345 -21.32 10.88 -1.39
CA PHE A 345 -20.58 9.74 -0.89
C PHE A 345 -21.51 8.51 -0.88
N HIS A 346 -21.28 7.47 -1.66
CA HIS A 346 -20.30 7.22 -2.71
C HIS A 346 -21.02 6.95 -4.03
N VAL A 347 -20.26 6.88 -5.14
CA VAL A 347 -20.79 6.45 -6.43
C VAL A 347 -19.89 5.38 -7.04
N MET A 348 -20.48 4.54 -7.89
CA MET A 348 -19.68 3.60 -8.70
C MET A 348 -18.86 4.39 -9.71
N GLN A 349 -17.58 4.04 -9.85
CA GLN A 349 -16.71 4.67 -10.85
C GLN A 349 -17.20 4.27 -12.26
N ASN A 350 -17.91 5.17 -12.90
CA ASN A 350 -18.34 5.07 -14.29
C ASN A 350 -18.24 6.46 -14.93
N THR A 351 -17.11 6.70 -15.58
CA THR A 351 -16.78 7.99 -16.18
C THR A 351 -17.83 8.44 -17.20
N ASN A 352 -18.27 7.54 -18.08
CA ASN A 352 -19.27 7.88 -19.09
C ASN A 352 -20.62 8.29 -18.47
N ALA A 353 -21.06 7.56 -17.44
CA ALA A 353 -22.30 7.90 -16.75
C ALA A 353 -22.19 9.21 -15.94
N ALA A 354 -21.02 9.53 -15.41
CA ALA A 354 -20.77 10.78 -14.72
C ALA A 354 -20.78 11.98 -15.69
N GLU A 355 -20.12 11.85 -16.84
CA GLU A 355 -20.12 12.85 -17.90
C GLU A 355 -21.54 13.12 -18.43
N ASP A 356 -22.33 12.08 -18.69
CA ASP A 356 -23.73 12.20 -19.12
C ASP A 356 -24.61 12.95 -18.10
N LEU A 357 -24.27 12.85 -16.81
CA LEU A 357 -24.97 13.51 -15.71
C LEU A 357 -24.36 14.87 -15.33
N GLY A 358 -23.25 15.25 -15.96
CA GLY A 358 -22.54 16.50 -15.68
C GLY A 358 -21.84 16.52 -14.33
N TYR A 359 -21.28 15.37 -13.89
CA TYR A 359 -20.55 15.23 -12.63
C TYR A 359 -19.05 15.01 -12.86
N ASP A 360 -18.25 15.60 -11.99
CA ASP A 360 -16.85 15.26 -11.84
C ASP A 360 -16.69 14.13 -10.83
N LEU A 361 -15.86 13.13 -11.14
CA LEU A 361 -15.51 12.06 -10.23
C LEU A 361 -14.16 12.34 -9.57
N THR A 362 -14.11 12.15 -8.26
CA THR A 362 -12.82 12.09 -7.54
C THR A 362 -12.04 10.84 -7.92
N ASP A 363 -10.78 10.75 -7.51
CA ASP A 363 -10.05 9.50 -7.53
C ASP A 363 -10.77 8.42 -6.74
N THR A 364 -10.48 7.14 -7.06
CA THR A 364 -11.11 6.01 -6.40
C THR A 364 -10.83 6.00 -4.90
N VAL A 365 -11.86 6.16 -4.09
CA VAL A 365 -11.73 6.19 -2.62
C VAL A 365 -11.53 4.80 -2.00
N TRP A 366 -12.03 3.71 -2.62
CA TRP A 366 -11.70 2.32 -2.25
C TRP A 366 -12.00 1.35 -3.40
N LYS A 367 -11.41 0.16 -3.33
CA LYS A 367 -11.70 -0.97 -4.22
C LYS A 367 -12.22 -2.14 -3.39
N TYR A 368 -13.16 -2.90 -3.93
CA TYR A 368 -13.66 -4.11 -3.30
C TYR A 368 -13.87 -5.23 -4.33
N ASN A 369 -13.73 -6.46 -3.87
CA ASN A 369 -13.99 -7.63 -4.68
C ASN A 369 -15.42 -8.12 -4.41
N MET A 370 -16.16 -8.38 -5.48
CA MET A 370 -17.46 -9.03 -5.37
C MET A 370 -17.31 -10.53 -5.61
N ALA A 371 -17.97 -11.33 -4.77
CA ALA A 371 -18.02 -12.77 -4.93
C ALA A 371 -19.47 -13.23 -4.89
N ALA A 372 -19.82 -14.16 -5.78
CA ALA A 372 -21.09 -14.87 -5.67
C ALA A 372 -20.92 -16.05 -4.73
N VAL A 373 -21.90 -16.24 -3.83
CA VAL A 373 -21.92 -17.39 -2.94
C VAL A 373 -23.12 -18.27 -3.26
N THR A 374 -22.92 -19.59 -3.19
CA THR A 374 -23.98 -20.58 -3.35
C THR A 374 -23.90 -21.63 -2.26
N VAL A 375 -25.00 -22.34 -2.06
CA VAL A 375 -25.01 -23.47 -1.13
C VAL A 375 -24.21 -24.62 -1.73
N LYS A 376 -23.19 -25.09 -1.03
CA LYS A 376 -22.23 -26.13 -1.49
C LYS A 376 -22.89 -27.39 -2.10
N LYS A 377 -24.12 -27.72 -1.68
CA LYS A 377 -24.90 -28.89 -2.18
C LYS A 377 -25.60 -28.64 -3.52
N SER A 378 -25.66 -27.41 -4.01
CA SER A 378 -26.32 -27.05 -5.28
C SER A 378 -25.36 -26.91 -6.45
N PHE A 379 -24.05 -27.09 -6.23
CA PHE A 379 -23.04 -27.04 -7.28
C PHE A 379 -22.75 -28.46 -7.76
N ASP A 380 -23.08 -28.76 -9.00
CA ASP A 380 -22.69 -30.02 -9.65
C ASP A 380 -21.36 -29.80 -10.37
N GLU A 381 -20.27 -30.30 -9.78
CA GLU A 381 -18.92 -30.17 -10.36
C GLU A 381 -18.78 -30.92 -11.70
N ASN A 382 -19.77 -31.75 -12.08
CA ASN A 382 -19.77 -32.52 -13.33
C ASN A 382 -20.77 -31.98 -14.37
N ALA A 383 -21.37 -30.83 -14.15
CA ALA A 383 -22.18 -30.19 -15.16
C ALA A 383 -21.24 -29.69 -16.29
N GLU A 384 -21.11 -30.50 -17.33
CA GLU A 384 -20.45 -30.08 -18.57
C GLU A 384 -21.20 -28.88 -19.16
N ASN A 385 -20.46 -27.81 -19.49
CA ASN A 385 -20.95 -26.61 -20.18
C ASN A 385 -21.48 -26.93 -21.57
#